data_a04e228ba5bd6ffdb95f69d8064ee87c
#
_entry.id   a04e228ba5bd6ffdb95f69d8064ee87c
#
_cell.length_a   1.000
_cell.length_b   1.000
_cell.length_c   1.000
_cell.angle_alpha   90.00
_cell.angle_beta   90.00
_cell.angle_gamma   90.00
#
_symmetry.space_group_name_H-M   'P 1'
#
loop_
_entity.id
_entity.type
_entity.pdbx_description
1 polymer ?
#
loop_
_entity_poly.entity_id
_entity_poly.type
_entity_poly.pdbx_seq_one_letter_code
_entity_poly.pdbx_strand_id
1 'polypeptide(L)'
;MGNRKLPFGYQMRMGEIVRNEPEANAVQDIFLQYTLGASLKEIAEQMRKTGPVYDEGKSWNKNMIARILENTKYTGADSYPRLVDIKLFEAAVEKRQTKQRLPERTSAQKALKRVCAKPPTPEIEQQVAHMLGRLTEQPERITQPDKQPTPIHSTTQAELDEILNTQPLDEDAARNLIC
;
A
#
# COMPACT_ATOMS: atom_id res chain seq x y z
N MET A 1 17.02 -15.42 -17.98
CA MET A 1 16.01 -14.52 -18.54
C MET A 1 16.62 -13.14 -18.65
N GLY A 2 16.84 -12.64 -19.87
CA GLY A 2 17.46 -11.34 -20.10
C GLY A 2 16.52 -10.20 -19.73
N ASN A 3 17.04 -9.13 -19.15
CA ASN A 3 16.29 -7.89 -19.03
C ASN A 3 16.25 -7.19 -20.38
N ARG A 4 15.12 -6.59 -20.71
CA ARG A 4 14.93 -5.77 -21.89
C ARG A 4 16.01 -4.65 -21.93
N LYS A 5 16.76 -4.54 -23.02
CA LYS A 5 17.83 -3.54 -23.15
C LYS A 5 17.31 -2.12 -23.35
N LEU A 6 16.18 -1.97 -24.04
CA LEU A 6 15.48 -0.70 -24.27
C LEU A 6 14.22 -0.61 -23.44
N PRO A 7 13.80 0.59 -22.98
CA PRO A 7 12.50 0.77 -22.35
C PRO A 7 11.37 0.34 -23.28
N PHE A 8 10.27 -0.10 -22.70
CA PHE A 8 9.05 -0.41 -23.44
C PHE A 8 8.55 0.85 -24.18
N GLY A 9 8.08 0.72 -25.40
CA GLY A 9 7.73 1.84 -26.28
C GLY A 9 8.83 2.22 -27.29
N TYR A 10 10.02 1.62 -27.19
CA TYR A 10 11.13 1.92 -28.09
C TYR A 10 11.73 0.67 -28.69
N GLN A 11 12.27 0.84 -29.89
CA GLN A 11 13.05 -0.17 -30.61
C GLN A 11 14.31 0.44 -31.23
N MET A 12 15.30 -0.39 -31.50
CA MET A 12 16.49 0.01 -32.25
C MET A 12 16.26 -0.22 -33.73
N ARG A 13 16.47 0.80 -34.55
CA ARG A 13 16.40 0.69 -36.01
C ARG A 13 17.61 1.42 -36.61
N MET A 14 18.43 0.72 -37.36
CA MET A 14 19.65 1.27 -38.01
C MET A 14 20.60 2.03 -37.05
N GLY A 15 20.70 1.57 -35.80
CA GLY A 15 21.55 2.22 -34.78
C GLY A 15 20.91 3.39 -34.05
N GLU A 16 19.69 3.76 -34.40
CA GLU A 16 18.91 4.83 -33.76
C GLU A 16 17.76 4.29 -32.90
N ILE A 17 17.45 4.99 -31.81
CA ILE A 17 16.30 4.69 -30.96
C ILE A 17 15.07 5.34 -31.58
N VAL A 18 14.13 4.54 -32.03
CA VAL A 18 12.89 4.99 -32.62
C VAL A 18 11.67 4.49 -31.80
N ARG A 19 10.52 5.10 -32.02
CA ARG A 19 9.27 4.64 -31.42
C ARG A 19 8.88 3.26 -31.96
N ASN A 20 8.39 2.43 -31.08
CA ASN A 20 7.62 1.23 -31.43
C ASN A 20 6.14 1.58 -31.27
N GLU A 21 5.44 1.89 -32.36
CA GLU A 21 4.09 2.47 -32.32
C GLU A 21 3.10 1.67 -31.44
N PRO A 22 2.96 0.33 -31.55
CA PRO A 22 2.07 -0.41 -30.66
C PRO A 22 2.39 -0.27 -29.19
N GLU A 23 3.67 -0.29 -28.84
CA GLU A 23 4.13 -0.13 -27.46
C GLU A 23 4.03 1.32 -27.00
N ALA A 24 4.30 2.29 -27.88
CA ALA A 24 4.22 3.71 -27.59
C ALA A 24 2.78 4.13 -27.26
N ASN A 25 1.81 3.66 -28.03
CA ASN A 25 0.40 3.88 -27.73
C ASN A 25 0.00 3.27 -26.38
N ALA A 26 0.46 2.05 -26.09
CA ALA A 26 0.20 1.44 -24.79
C ALA A 26 0.82 2.23 -23.64
N VAL A 27 1.99 2.83 -23.82
CA VAL A 27 2.59 3.74 -22.81
C VAL A 27 1.70 4.96 -22.58
N GLN A 28 1.22 5.61 -23.65
CA GLN A 28 0.33 6.76 -23.53
C GLN A 28 -0.98 6.39 -22.80
N ASP A 29 -1.57 5.26 -23.15
CA ASP A 29 -2.78 4.74 -22.50
C ASP A 29 -2.57 4.48 -20.99
N ILE A 30 -1.41 3.91 -20.59
CA ILE A 30 -1.05 3.68 -19.20
C ILE A 30 -1.04 5.00 -18.43
N PHE A 31 -0.40 6.04 -18.96
CA PHE A 31 -0.35 7.35 -18.32
C PHE A 31 -1.74 7.98 -18.20
N LEU A 32 -2.53 7.94 -19.28
CA LEU A 32 -3.88 8.47 -19.31
C LEU A 32 -4.78 7.77 -18.28
N GLN A 33 -4.85 6.46 -18.29
CA GLN A 33 -5.67 5.68 -17.37
C GLN A 33 -5.27 5.93 -15.91
N TYR A 34 -3.96 6.00 -15.65
CA TYR A 34 -3.48 6.28 -14.30
C TYR A 34 -3.89 7.65 -13.81
N THR A 35 -3.79 8.70 -14.65
CA THR A 35 -4.23 10.05 -14.29
C THR A 35 -5.74 10.14 -14.13
N LEU A 36 -6.53 9.40 -14.90
CA LEU A 36 -7.98 9.30 -14.77
C LEU A 36 -8.45 8.52 -13.52
N GLY A 37 -7.56 7.83 -12.81
CA GLY A 37 -7.91 7.20 -11.54
C GLY A 37 -7.69 5.71 -11.43
N ALA A 38 -7.40 5.03 -12.52
CA ALA A 38 -7.16 3.60 -12.50
C ALA A 38 -5.99 3.22 -11.58
N SER A 39 -6.10 2.09 -10.91
CA SER A 39 -5.03 1.54 -10.08
C SER A 39 -3.99 0.82 -10.95
N LEU A 40 -2.76 0.71 -10.43
CA LEU A 40 -1.68 -0.04 -11.11
C LEU A 40 -2.06 -1.50 -11.42
N LYS A 41 -2.93 -2.09 -10.58
CA LYS A 41 -3.40 -3.46 -10.75
C LYS A 41 -4.39 -3.55 -11.91
N GLU A 42 -5.37 -2.66 -11.98
CA GLU A 42 -6.37 -2.60 -13.05
C GLU A 42 -5.71 -2.36 -14.42
N ILE A 43 -4.77 -1.40 -14.48
CA ILE A 43 -4.01 -1.12 -15.71
C ILE A 43 -3.22 -2.37 -16.15
N ALA A 44 -2.54 -3.06 -15.21
CA ALA A 44 -1.80 -4.28 -15.53
C ALA A 44 -2.72 -5.40 -16.00
N GLU A 45 -3.92 -5.51 -15.45
CA GLU A 45 -4.93 -6.47 -15.86
C GLU A 45 -5.47 -6.19 -17.27
N GLN A 46 -5.72 -4.93 -17.59
CA GLN A 46 -6.11 -4.50 -18.92
C GLN A 46 -5.00 -4.76 -19.94
N MET A 47 -3.75 -4.41 -19.63
CA MET A 47 -2.60 -4.68 -20.50
C MET A 47 -2.39 -6.17 -20.75
N ARG A 48 -2.73 -7.05 -19.82
CA ARG A 48 -2.72 -8.51 -20.05
C ARG A 48 -3.76 -8.97 -21.05
N LYS A 49 -4.92 -8.32 -21.08
CA LYS A 49 -6.05 -8.71 -21.93
C LYS A 49 -5.95 -8.15 -23.35
N THR A 50 -5.59 -6.89 -23.46
CA THR A 50 -5.70 -6.12 -24.72
C THR A 50 -4.41 -5.42 -25.14
N GLY A 51 -3.41 -5.35 -24.26
CA GLY A 51 -2.15 -4.66 -24.54
C GLY A 51 -1.15 -5.53 -25.30
N PRO A 52 -0.11 -4.91 -25.87
CA PRO A 52 0.99 -5.65 -26.47
C PRO A 52 1.78 -6.42 -25.42
N VAL A 53 2.45 -7.49 -25.83
CA VAL A 53 3.28 -8.30 -24.95
C VAL A 53 4.44 -7.45 -24.46
N TYR A 54 4.65 -7.39 -23.13
CA TYR A 54 5.74 -6.61 -22.55
C TYR A 54 7.13 -7.15 -22.92
N ASP A 55 7.29 -8.48 -22.80
CA ASP A 55 8.54 -9.21 -23.12
C ASP A 55 8.18 -10.69 -23.22
N GLU A 56 8.95 -11.46 -24.01
CA GLU A 56 8.69 -12.90 -24.18
C GLU A 56 8.65 -13.62 -22.81
N GLY A 57 7.57 -14.34 -22.58
CA GLY A 57 7.34 -15.10 -21.33
C GLY A 57 7.07 -14.28 -20.07
N LYS A 58 6.89 -12.96 -20.19
CA LYS A 58 6.55 -12.09 -19.04
C LYS A 58 5.14 -11.54 -19.15
N SER A 59 4.31 -11.84 -18.16
CA SER A 59 2.99 -11.25 -18.01
C SER A 59 3.06 -9.87 -17.35
N TRP A 60 2.23 -8.94 -17.80
CA TRP A 60 2.11 -7.61 -17.19
C TRP A 60 1.81 -7.69 -15.69
N ASN A 61 2.47 -6.86 -14.91
CA ASN A 61 2.25 -6.73 -13.48
C ASN A 61 2.33 -5.27 -13.01
N LYS A 62 1.86 -5.02 -11.80
CA LYS A 62 1.83 -3.67 -11.20
C LYS A 62 3.20 -2.98 -11.15
N ASN A 63 4.28 -3.75 -10.99
CA ASN A 63 5.63 -3.19 -10.89
C ASN A 63 6.15 -2.72 -12.26
N MET A 64 5.73 -3.38 -13.35
CA MET A 64 6.04 -2.92 -14.72
C MET A 64 5.34 -1.60 -15.01
N ILE A 65 4.05 -1.49 -14.66
CA ILE A 65 3.30 -0.23 -14.80
C ILE A 65 3.96 0.88 -13.96
N ALA A 66 4.34 0.58 -12.72
CA ALA A 66 5.03 1.52 -11.85
C ALA A 66 6.33 2.06 -12.46
N ARG A 67 7.16 1.17 -13.01
CA ARG A 67 8.43 1.55 -13.68
C ARG A 67 8.20 2.39 -14.94
N ILE A 68 7.13 2.13 -15.68
CA ILE A 68 6.76 2.95 -16.84
C ILE A 68 6.41 4.37 -16.38
N LEU A 69 5.57 4.52 -15.35
CA LEU A 69 5.16 5.83 -14.82
C LEU A 69 6.31 6.66 -14.21
N GLU A 70 7.41 6.03 -13.82
CA GLU A 70 8.59 6.70 -13.23
C GLU A 70 9.69 7.01 -14.25
N ASN A 71 9.59 6.50 -15.48
CA ASN A 71 10.67 6.59 -16.44
C ASN A 71 10.65 7.91 -17.21
N THR A 72 11.58 8.81 -16.90
CA THR A 72 11.73 10.14 -17.51
C THR A 72 12.05 10.09 -19.01
N LYS A 73 12.55 8.99 -19.56
CA LYS A 73 12.86 8.82 -20.98
C LYS A 73 11.63 9.05 -21.87
N TYR A 74 10.44 8.79 -21.36
CA TYR A 74 9.19 9.02 -22.10
C TYR A 74 8.88 10.48 -22.36
N THR A 75 9.49 11.41 -21.62
CA THR A 75 9.37 12.87 -21.86
C THR A 75 10.37 13.41 -22.88
N GLY A 76 11.23 12.57 -23.43
CA GLY A 76 12.29 12.97 -24.37
C GLY A 76 13.66 13.15 -23.73
N ALA A 77 13.88 12.68 -22.50
CA ALA A 77 15.19 12.70 -21.85
C ALA A 77 16.15 11.69 -22.51
N ASP A 78 17.45 11.90 -22.35
CA ASP A 78 18.54 11.01 -22.80
C ASP A 78 18.48 10.69 -24.31
N SER A 79 18.11 11.65 -25.15
CA SER A 79 17.94 11.47 -26.61
C SER A 79 16.90 10.44 -27.05
N TYR A 80 15.97 10.09 -26.16
CA TYR A 80 14.83 9.25 -26.53
C TYR A 80 13.72 10.08 -27.20
N PRO A 81 13.05 9.59 -28.26
CA PRO A 81 11.89 10.25 -28.82
C PRO A 81 10.79 10.39 -27.77
N ARG A 82 10.22 11.58 -27.63
CA ARG A 82 9.15 11.85 -26.68
C ARG A 82 7.89 11.03 -27.00
N LEU A 83 7.38 10.26 -26.05
CA LEU A 83 6.14 9.49 -26.15
C LEU A 83 5.00 10.13 -25.37
N VAL A 84 5.27 10.79 -24.24
CA VAL A 84 4.29 11.30 -23.31
C VAL A 84 4.49 12.82 -23.13
N ASP A 85 3.41 13.56 -23.01
CA ASP A 85 3.47 14.98 -22.70
C ASP A 85 4.04 15.19 -21.28
N ILE A 86 4.87 16.23 -21.11
CA ILE A 86 5.50 16.58 -19.82
C ILE A 86 4.42 16.79 -18.75
N LYS A 87 3.35 17.51 -19.07
CA LYS A 87 2.26 17.77 -18.12
C LYS A 87 1.56 16.47 -17.65
N LEU A 88 1.36 15.53 -18.58
CA LEU A 88 0.74 14.25 -18.27
C LEU A 88 1.67 13.39 -17.39
N PHE A 89 2.97 13.44 -17.65
CA PHE A 89 3.98 12.77 -16.85
C PHE A 89 4.03 13.35 -15.43
N GLU A 90 4.12 14.66 -15.28
CA GLU A 90 4.15 15.36 -13.99
C GLU A 90 2.89 15.05 -13.16
N ALA A 91 1.71 15.10 -13.76
CA ALA A 91 0.45 14.74 -13.11
C ALA A 91 0.45 13.28 -12.61
N ALA A 92 1.01 12.36 -13.37
CA ALA A 92 1.12 10.96 -12.96
C ALA A 92 2.11 10.79 -11.79
N VAL A 93 3.25 11.48 -11.82
CA VAL A 93 4.26 11.46 -10.75
C VAL A 93 3.72 12.07 -9.46
N GLU A 94 3.07 13.23 -9.53
CA GLU A 94 2.44 13.88 -8.37
C GLU A 94 1.39 13.00 -7.72
N LYS A 95 0.48 12.43 -8.53
CA LYS A 95 -0.53 11.47 -8.04
C LYS A 95 0.10 10.26 -7.37
N ARG A 96 1.21 9.77 -7.88
CA ARG A 96 1.93 8.64 -7.32
C ARG A 96 2.57 8.99 -5.97
N GLN A 97 3.22 10.16 -5.86
CA GLN A 97 3.80 10.66 -4.62
C GLN A 97 2.74 10.87 -3.53
N THR A 98 1.59 11.42 -3.89
CA THR A 98 0.46 11.60 -2.96
C THR A 98 -0.05 10.27 -2.43
N LYS A 99 -0.15 9.24 -3.29
CA LYS A 99 -0.56 7.88 -2.85
C LYS A 99 0.51 7.16 -2.03
N GLN A 100 1.78 7.47 -2.23
CA GLN A 100 2.89 6.86 -1.46
C GLN A 100 3.08 7.50 -0.08
N ARG A 101 2.59 8.72 0.12
CA ARG A 101 2.54 9.38 1.43
C ARG A 101 1.41 8.82 2.30
N LEU A 102 1.40 7.50 2.51
CA LEU A 102 0.70 6.96 3.66
C LEU A 102 1.39 7.53 4.89
N PRO A 103 0.64 8.08 5.86
CA PRO A 103 1.22 8.56 7.09
C PRO A 103 2.07 7.43 7.68
N GLU A 104 3.30 7.76 8.01
CA GLU A 104 4.20 6.79 8.61
C GLU A 104 3.53 6.27 9.88
N ARG A 105 3.42 4.95 10.00
CA ARG A 105 2.80 4.36 11.20
C ARG A 105 3.57 4.83 12.42
N THR A 106 2.85 5.32 13.40
CA THR A 106 3.42 5.68 14.70
C THR A 106 4.09 4.45 15.33
N SER A 107 5.02 4.67 16.22
CA SER A 107 5.68 3.57 16.98
C SER A 107 4.65 2.70 17.68
N ALA A 108 3.60 3.29 18.26
CA ALA A 108 2.48 2.58 18.87
C ALA A 108 1.74 1.67 17.86
N GLN A 109 1.47 2.16 16.65
CA GLN A 109 0.84 1.35 15.60
C GLN A 109 1.76 0.22 15.10
N LYS A 110 3.08 0.45 15.10
CA LYS A 110 4.07 -0.60 14.77
C LYS A 110 4.13 -1.67 15.86
N ALA A 111 4.09 -1.26 17.15
CA ALA A 111 4.06 -2.17 18.29
C ALA A 111 2.77 -3.01 18.32
N LEU A 112 1.60 -2.37 18.19
CA LEU A 112 0.31 -3.05 18.09
C LEU A 112 0.27 -4.08 16.96
N LYS A 113 0.87 -3.77 15.81
CA LYS A 113 0.95 -4.75 14.72
C LYS A 113 1.77 -5.99 15.09
N ARG A 114 2.83 -5.84 15.89
CA ARG A 114 3.65 -6.99 16.35
C ARG A 114 2.86 -7.86 17.33
N VAL A 115 2.08 -7.24 18.22
CA VAL A 115 1.20 -7.96 19.16
C VAL A 115 0.08 -8.69 18.42
N CYS A 116 -0.61 -8.01 17.51
CA CYS A 116 -1.69 -8.61 16.70
C CYS A 116 -1.21 -9.62 15.65
N ALA A 117 0.09 -9.76 15.42
CA ALA A 117 0.63 -10.72 14.45
C ALA A 117 0.75 -12.16 15.02
N LYS A 118 0.61 -12.33 16.33
CA LYS A 118 0.58 -13.66 16.95
C LYS A 118 -0.87 -14.13 16.99
N PRO A 119 -1.20 -15.31 16.44
CA PRO A 119 -2.54 -15.86 16.61
C PRO A 119 -2.79 -16.06 18.12
N PRO A 120 -4.01 -15.77 18.60
CA PRO A 120 -4.36 -16.05 19.98
C PRO A 120 -4.19 -17.55 20.28
N THR A 121 -3.84 -17.87 21.52
CA THR A 121 -3.80 -19.27 21.94
C THR A 121 -5.24 -19.82 22.00
N PRO A 122 -5.44 -21.15 21.81
CA PRO A 122 -6.77 -21.75 21.90
C PRO A 122 -7.49 -21.43 23.20
N GLU A 123 -6.77 -21.25 24.30
CA GLU A 123 -7.30 -20.87 25.60
C GLU A 123 -7.89 -19.45 25.59
N ILE A 124 -7.17 -18.50 24.96
CA ILE A 124 -7.63 -17.11 24.80
C ILE A 124 -8.84 -17.09 23.87
N GLU A 125 -8.85 -17.86 22.78
CA GLU A 125 -10.00 -17.96 21.88
C GLU A 125 -11.24 -18.48 22.61
N GLN A 126 -11.10 -19.50 23.46
CA GLN A 126 -12.20 -20.02 24.28
C GLN A 126 -12.69 -19.00 25.30
N GLN A 127 -11.78 -18.26 25.95
CA GLN A 127 -12.17 -17.22 26.91
C GLN A 127 -12.93 -16.07 26.20
N VAL A 128 -12.48 -15.63 25.04
CA VAL A 128 -13.17 -14.61 24.25
C VAL A 128 -14.54 -15.11 23.78
N ALA A 129 -14.61 -16.34 23.27
CA ALA A 129 -15.88 -16.96 22.86
C ALA A 129 -16.87 -17.07 24.02
N HIS A 130 -16.40 -17.46 25.21
CA HIS A 130 -17.22 -17.51 26.42
C HIS A 130 -17.71 -16.11 26.87
N MET A 131 -16.83 -15.11 26.82
CA MET A 131 -17.20 -13.72 27.12
C MET A 131 -18.23 -13.18 26.12
N LEU A 132 -18.04 -13.42 24.83
CA LEU A 132 -19.01 -13.04 23.79
C LEU A 132 -20.35 -13.76 23.97
N GLY A 133 -20.35 -15.05 24.32
CA GLY A 133 -21.56 -15.80 24.64
C GLY A 133 -22.34 -15.16 25.80
N ARG A 134 -21.65 -14.79 26.88
CA ARG A 134 -22.28 -14.09 28.01
C ARG A 134 -22.88 -12.72 27.66
N LEU A 135 -22.23 -12.00 26.74
CA LEU A 135 -22.76 -10.72 26.25
C LEU A 135 -23.99 -10.89 25.37
N THR A 136 -24.09 -11.97 24.61
CA THR A 136 -25.27 -12.29 23.80
C THR A 136 -26.44 -12.82 24.64
N GLU A 137 -26.15 -13.52 25.74
CA GLU A 137 -27.18 -14.02 26.69
C GLU A 137 -27.74 -12.92 27.60
N GLN A 138 -26.95 -11.88 27.89
CA GLN A 138 -27.33 -10.78 28.79
C GLN A 138 -26.97 -9.40 28.17
N PRO A 139 -27.65 -9.01 27.07
CA PRO A 139 -27.34 -7.74 26.38
C PRO A 139 -27.63 -6.51 27.25
N GLU A 140 -28.51 -6.63 28.25
CA GLU A 140 -28.86 -5.58 29.20
C GLU A 140 -27.67 -5.10 30.07
N ARG A 141 -26.68 -5.96 30.29
CA ARG A 141 -25.45 -5.61 31.00
C ARG A 141 -24.55 -4.61 30.23
N ILE A 142 -24.72 -4.52 28.93
CA ILE A 142 -23.99 -3.56 28.08
C ILE A 142 -24.63 -2.17 28.18
N THR A 143 -25.96 -2.13 28.37
CA THR A 143 -26.75 -0.90 28.34
C THR A 143 -26.98 -0.27 29.70
N GLN A 144 -26.74 -1.00 30.80
CA GLN A 144 -26.75 -0.42 32.13
C GLN A 144 -25.33 0.06 32.49
N PRO A 145 -25.11 1.38 32.60
CA PRO A 145 -23.88 1.86 33.18
C PRO A 145 -23.85 1.36 34.63
N ASP A 146 -22.87 0.54 34.95
CA ASP A 146 -22.62 0.12 36.33
C ASP A 146 -22.57 1.39 37.19
N LYS A 147 -23.49 1.48 38.20
CA LYS A 147 -23.63 2.64 39.06
C LYS A 147 -22.40 2.93 39.93
N GLN A 148 -21.38 2.08 39.85
CA GLN A 148 -20.05 2.33 40.36
C GLN A 148 -19.03 1.73 39.40
N PRO A 149 -18.20 2.56 38.79
CA PRO A 149 -17.00 2.02 38.18
C PRO A 149 -16.19 1.39 39.32
N THR A 150 -16.13 0.08 39.36
CA THR A 150 -15.14 -0.60 40.18
C THR A 150 -13.79 -0.04 39.77
N PRO A 151 -12.97 0.45 40.72
CA PRO A 151 -11.69 1.11 40.39
C PRO A 151 -10.62 0.08 39.97
N ILE A 152 -11.00 -0.87 39.13
CA ILE A 152 -10.10 -1.97 38.74
C ILE A 152 -8.99 -1.47 37.80
N HIS A 153 -9.11 -0.31 37.21
CA HIS A 153 -8.16 0.07 36.18
C HIS A 153 -7.80 1.56 36.11
N SER A 154 -8.03 2.32 37.18
CA SER A 154 -7.54 3.71 37.21
C SER A 154 -6.02 3.78 37.16
N THR A 155 -5.32 2.83 37.80
CA THR A 155 -3.86 2.71 37.75
C THR A 155 -3.38 2.31 36.36
N THR A 156 -3.97 1.28 35.77
CA THR A 156 -3.59 0.78 34.45
C THR A 156 -3.89 1.80 33.35
N GLN A 157 -5.01 2.52 33.45
CA GLN A 157 -5.33 3.58 32.50
C GLN A 157 -4.36 4.76 32.62
N ALA A 158 -4.03 5.18 33.84
CA ALA A 158 -3.06 6.25 34.10
C ALA A 158 -1.65 5.85 33.64
N GLU A 159 -1.23 4.62 33.90
CA GLU A 159 0.05 4.08 33.44
C GLU A 159 0.11 4.00 31.92
N LEU A 160 -1.00 3.62 31.27
CA LEU A 160 -1.10 3.55 29.82
C LEU A 160 -1.07 4.94 29.18
N ASP A 161 -1.75 5.91 29.78
CA ASP A 161 -1.74 7.31 29.36
C ASP A 161 -0.36 7.93 29.56
N GLU A 162 0.35 7.59 30.64
CA GLU A 162 1.73 8.03 30.90
C GLU A 162 2.68 7.46 29.85
N ILE A 163 2.59 6.17 29.52
CA ILE A 163 3.41 5.52 28.49
C ILE A 163 3.11 6.09 27.11
N LEU A 164 1.85 6.36 26.79
CA LEU A 164 1.45 6.93 25.50
C LEU A 164 1.90 8.38 25.32
N ASN A 165 2.05 9.12 26.41
CA ASN A 165 2.48 10.52 26.41
C ASN A 165 4.00 10.71 26.55
N THR A 166 4.75 9.65 26.91
CA THR A 166 6.21 9.68 26.97
C THR A 166 6.82 9.63 25.57
N GLN A 167 7.74 10.53 25.26
CA GLN A 167 8.56 10.46 24.05
C GLN A 167 10.04 10.30 24.43
N PRO A 168 10.70 9.23 23.95
CA PRO A 168 10.19 8.14 23.08
C PRO A 168 9.33 7.13 23.83
N LEU A 169 8.36 6.54 23.13
CA LEU A 169 7.45 5.55 23.69
C LEU A 169 8.24 4.35 24.25
N ASP A 170 8.04 4.03 25.52
CA ASP A 170 8.60 2.81 26.09
C ASP A 170 7.82 1.58 25.61
N GLU A 171 8.36 0.96 24.54
CA GLU A 171 7.73 -0.20 23.89
C GLU A 171 7.68 -1.43 24.82
N ASP A 172 8.61 -1.56 25.76
CA ASP A 172 8.69 -2.71 26.65
C ASP A 172 7.70 -2.59 27.81
N ALA A 173 7.52 -1.39 28.37
CA ALA A 173 6.48 -1.12 29.35
C ALA A 173 5.07 -1.28 28.76
N ALA A 174 4.84 -0.76 27.55
CA ALA A 174 3.55 -0.93 26.85
C ALA A 174 3.24 -2.40 26.53
N ARG A 175 4.27 -3.21 26.24
CA ARG A 175 4.11 -4.64 25.98
C ARG A 175 3.72 -5.42 27.22
N ASN A 176 4.27 -5.07 28.38
CA ASN A 176 3.98 -5.74 29.65
C ASN A 176 2.57 -5.44 30.19
N LEU A 177 1.97 -4.29 29.81
CA LEU A 177 0.59 -3.92 30.17
C LEU A 177 -0.47 -4.60 29.29
N ILE A 178 -0.12 -5.04 28.09
CA ILE A 178 -1.07 -5.64 27.12
C ILE A 178 -0.99 -7.19 27.17
N CYS A 179 0.07 -7.76 27.71
CA CYS A 179 0.22 -9.19 27.94
C CYS A 179 -0.16 -9.61 29.35
#